data_c1f64083105ec49cd9b6b1098d9b1dc3
#
_entry.id   c1f64083105ec49cd9b6b1098d9b1dc3
#
_cell.length_a   1.000
_cell.length_b   1.000
_cell.length_c   1.000
_cell.angle_alpha   90.00
_cell.angle_beta   90.00
_cell.angle_gamma   90.00
#
_symmetry.space_group_name_H-M   'P 1'
#
loop_
_entity.id
_entity.type
_entity.pdbx_description
1 polymer ?
#
loop_
_entity_poly.entity_id
_entity_poly.type
_entity_poly.pdbx_seq_one_letter_code
_entity_poly.pdbx_strand_id
1 'polypeptide(L)'
;NGELLRDADTLCFSFVGYCTKRFSVTSLLQKKNVILLQEEPFALGEVTVYGIKKSYLRLPYTQISSMPVPLYSFAMISLEKKLYLTGGDRSQIKPPMGFSLTGSGGLPSGFVYEKYSNKIYVYDIISNTWTIINKKLRERAYHSALYNDGKIYVMGGKRFSTNRKIEYLDETVEIYDIHRDTLLTDPVNPHQAASAAAFVYDDKLIVMGGS
;
A
#
# COMPACT_ATOMS: atom_id res chain seq x y z
N ASN A 1 -23.50 11.17 -48.57
CA ASN A 1 -24.09 12.37 -49.13
C ASN A 1 -22.94 13.20 -49.70
N GLY A 2 -22.66 13.04 -51.03
CA GLY A 2 -21.70 13.88 -51.74
C GLY A 2 -22.39 15.15 -52.13
N GLU A 3 -22.22 16.23 -51.35
CA GLU A 3 -22.49 17.56 -51.87
C GLU A 3 -21.52 17.83 -53.00
N LEU A 4 -22.03 18.17 -54.18
CA LEU A 4 -21.24 18.56 -55.33
C LEU A 4 -20.47 19.84 -54.98
N LEU A 5 -19.13 19.80 -55.07
CA LEU A 5 -18.28 20.97 -54.91
C LEU A 5 -18.70 22.07 -55.94
N ARG A 6 -18.86 23.31 -55.48
CA ARG A 6 -19.15 24.47 -56.30
C ARG A 6 -17.86 25.09 -56.81
N ASP A 7 -17.90 25.70 -57.95
CA ASP A 7 -16.72 26.35 -58.57
C ASP A 7 -16.04 27.39 -57.68
N ALA A 8 -16.79 28.00 -56.76
CA ALA A 8 -16.30 28.97 -55.81
C ALA A 8 -15.68 28.34 -54.52
N ASP A 9 -15.83 27.02 -54.32
CA ASP A 9 -15.30 26.35 -53.13
C ASP A 9 -13.78 26.31 -53.16
N THR A 10 -13.18 26.39 -51.97
CA THR A 10 -11.72 26.34 -51.78
C THR A 10 -11.33 25.05 -51.08
N LEU A 11 -10.45 24.27 -51.71
CA LEU A 11 -9.86 23.09 -51.14
C LEU A 11 -8.53 23.40 -50.47
N CYS A 12 -8.31 22.87 -49.27
CA CYS A 12 -7.10 23.07 -48.50
C CYS A 12 -6.32 21.74 -48.49
N PHE A 13 -5.05 21.80 -48.86
CA PHE A 13 -4.13 20.65 -48.86
C PHE A 13 -3.05 20.93 -47.84
N SER A 14 -2.99 20.08 -46.83
CA SER A 14 -1.99 20.16 -45.76
C SER A 14 -1.36 18.78 -45.49
N PHE A 15 -0.08 18.81 -45.20
CA PHE A 15 0.64 17.61 -44.75
C PHE A 15 1.71 18.05 -43.75
N VAL A 16 2.01 17.16 -42.79
CA VAL A 16 3.00 17.46 -41.74
C VAL A 16 4.36 17.72 -42.38
N GLY A 17 5.00 18.85 -42.09
CA GLY A 17 6.28 19.24 -42.69
C GLY A 17 6.19 19.96 -44.03
N TYR A 18 4.99 20.36 -44.48
CA TYR A 18 4.77 21.06 -45.72
C TYR A 18 3.89 22.27 -45.54
N CYS A 19 4.14 23.32 -46.33
CA CYS A 19 3.30 24.51 -46.37
C CYS A 19 1.88 24.16 -46.85
N THR A 20 0.89 24.57 -46.13
CA THR A 20 -0.53 24.42 -46.53
C THR A 20 -0.83 25.24 -47.76
N LYS A 21 -1.37 24.61 -48.81
CA LYS A 21 -1.84 25.31 -50.01
C LYS A 21 -3.35 25.24 -50.15
N ARG A 22 -3.92 26.34 -50.62
CA ARG A 22 -5.36 26.50 -50.88
C ARG A 22 -5.59 26.81 -52.35
N PHE A 23 -6.53 26.11 -52.97
CA PHE A 23 -6.90 26.29 -54.38
C PHE A 23 -8.43 26.34 -54.53
N SER A 24 -8.93 27.20 -55.39
CA SER A 24 -10.32 27.14 -55.80
C SER A 24 -10.55 25.90 -56.68
N VAL A 25 -11.74 25.34 -56.65
CA VAL A 25 -12.12 24.19 -57.48
C VAL A 25 -11.85 24.47 -58.95
N THR A 26 -12.17 25.67 -59.44
CA THR A 26 -11.92 26.10 -60.81
C THR A 26 -10.43 26.04 -61.18
N SER A 27 -9.52 26.46 -60.27
CA SER A 27 -8.09 26.44 -60.53
C SER A 27 -7.51 25.01 -60.52
N LEU A 28 -8.12 24.09 -59.81
CA LEU A 28 -7.72 22.68 -59.77
C LEU A 28 -8.10 21.94 -61.04
N LEU A 29 -9.27 22.23 -61.61
CA LEU A 29 -9.73 21.62 -62.86
C LEU A 29 -8.84 21.97 -64.05
N GLN A 30 -8.14 23.09 -63.99
CA GLN A 30 -7.18 23.52 -65.02
C GLN A 30 -5.77 22.94 -64.88
N LYS A 31 -5.44 22.37 -63.73
CA LYS A 31 -4.15 21.74 -63.43
C LYS A 31 -4.23 20.23 -63.60
N LYS A 32 -3.14 19.62 -64.09
CA LYS A 32 -3.01 18.15 -64.19
C LYS A 32 -3.01 17.53 -62.81
N ASN A 33 -4.09 17.36 -62.15
CA ASN A 33 -4.36 16.60 -60.89
C ASN A 33 -3.19 16.26 -59.95
N VAL A 34 -2.07 17.04 -60.03
CA VAL A 34 -0.89 16.89 -59.18
C VAL A 34 -0.65 18.20 -58.43
N ILE A 35 -0.72 18.13 -57.10
CA ILE A 35 -0.46 19.25 -56.23
C ILE A 35 0.85 19.01 -55.52
N LEU A 36 1.83 19.84 -55.83
CA LEU A 36 3.13 19.83 -55.16
C LEU A 36 3.05 20.73 -53.94
N LEU A 37 3.21 20.16 -52.77
CA LEU A 37 3.42 20.90 -51.51
C LEU A 37 4.90 21.25 -51.39
N GLN A 38 5.21 22.40 -50.84
CA GLN A 38 6.55 22.85 -50.57
C GLN A 38 6.92 22.45 -49.16
N GLU A 39 8.08 21.86 -48.95
CA GLU A 39 8.58 21.52 -47.62
C GLU A 39 8.73 22.81 -46.80
N GLU A 40 8.22 22.77 -45.59
CA GLU A 40 8.41 23.76 -44.56
C GLU A 40 9.23 23.14 -43.45
N PRO A 41 10.56 23.35 -43.42
CA PRO A 41 11.38 22.82 -42.35
C PRO A 41 10.91 23.46 -41.03
N PHE A 42 10.24 22.71 -40.22
CA PHE A 42 9.97 23.10 -38.84
C PHE A 42 11.34 23.11 -38.14
N ALA A 43 11.94 24.27 -37.98
CA ALA A 43 12.97 24.45 -37.00
C ALA A 43 12.34 24.19 -35.62
N LEU A 44 12.45 22.99 -35.10
CA LEU A 44 12.17 22.76 -33.71
C LEU A 44 13.12 23.67 -32.92
N GLY A 45 12.54 24.70 -32.30
CA GLY A 45 13.32 25.53 -31.38
C GLY A 45 14.00 24.61 -30.37
N GLU A 46 15.21 24.99 -30.01
CA GLU A 46 16.02 24.23 -29.03
C GLU A 46 15.16 23.92 -27.80
N VAL A 47 14.76 22.65 -27.64
CA VAL A 47 14.10 22.20 -26.43
C VAL A 47 15.21 21.99 -25.41
N THR A 48 15.49 23.02 -24.64
CA THR A 48 16.35 22.87 -23.46
C THR A 48 15.61 21.99 -22.46
N VAL A 49 15.93 20.71 -22.45
CA VAL A 49 15.45 19.79 -21.42
C VAL A 49 16.19 20.14 -20.13
N TYR A 50 15.59 20.95 -19.30
CA TYR A 50 16.04 21.11 -17.93
C TYR A 50 15.82 19.78 -17.22
N GLY A 51 16.83 18.95 -17.22
CA GLY A 51 16.87 17.79 -16.33
C GLY A 51 16.85 18.32 -14.90
N ILE A 52 15.69 18.32 -14.26
CA ILE A 52 15.62 18.46 -12.81
C ILE A 52 16.39 17.25 -12.28
N LYS A 53 17.64 17.48 -11.87
CA LYS A 53 18.39 16.50 -11.13
C LYS A 53 17.52 16.19 -9.91
N LYS A 54 16.72 15.11 -9.94
CA LYS A 54 16.04 14.60 -8.75
C LYS A 54 17.15 14.31 -7.75
N SER A 55 17.47 15.28 -6.91
CA SER A 55 18.21 14.98 -5.71
C SER A 55 17.28 14.04 -4.94
N TYR A 56 17.62 12.76 -4.90
CA TYR A 56 16.97 11.83 -4.00
C TYR A 56 17.18 12.42 -2.62
N LEU A 57 16.11 12.96 -2.06
CA LEU A 57 16.13 13.44 -0.69
C LEU A 57 16.53 12.22 0.14
N ARG A 58 17.74 12.22 0.69
CA ARG A 58 18.12 11.20 1.66
C ARG A 58 17.25 11.45 2.87
N LEU A 59 16.31 10.55 3.08
CA LEU A 59 15.48 10.60 4.29
C LEU A 59 16.42 10.44 5.49
N PRO A 60 16.39 11.36 6.45
CA PRO A 60 17.13 11.18 7.68
C PRO A 60 16.53 10.02 8.47
N TYR A 61 17.38 9.13 8.94
CA TYR A 61 16.98 8.02 9.81
C TYR A 61 17.57 8.23 11.18
N THR A 62 16.75 8.06 12.20
CA THR A 62 17.19 8.06 13.58
C THR A 62 16.80 6.73 14.22
N GLN A 63 17.75 6.08 14.85
CA GLN A 63 17.47 4.86 15.60
C GLN A 63 16.68 5.20 16.85
N ILE A 64 15.57 4.51 17.05
CA ILE A 64 14.75 4.58 18.25
C ILE A 64 15.08 3.41 19.18
N SER A 65 14.54 3.42 20.41
CA SER A 65 14.71 2.31 21.37
C SER A 65 14.17 1.00 20.78
N SER A 66 14.91 -0.07 20.98
CA SER A 66 14.53 -1.38 20.47
C SER A 66 13.24 -1.88 21.11
N MET A 67 12.40 -2.50 20.30
CA MET A 67 11.19 -3.15 20.79
C MET A 67 11.55 -4.29 21.80
N PRO A 68 10.79 -4.45 22.88
CA PRO A 68 11.09 -5.46 23.92
C PRO A 68 11.13 -6.90 23.44
N VAL A 69 10.46 -7.20 22.33
CA VAL A 69 10.38 -8.52 21.72
C VAL A 69 10.43 -8.43 20.20
N PRO A 70 11.04 -9.39 19.49
CA PRO A 70 10.92 -9.46 18.05
C PRO A 70 9.45 -9.75 17.69
N LEU A 71 8.91 -8.96 16.79
CA LEU A 71 7.49 -9.04 16.40
C LEU A 71 7.34 -8.65 14.92
N TYR A 72 6.53 -9.40 14.20
CA TYR A 72 6.14 -9.07 12.82
C TYR A 72 4.64 -9.33 12.62
N SER A 73 4.08 -8.92 11.50
CA SER A 73 2.65 -9.07 11.20
C SER A 73 1.71 -8.57 12.32
N PHE A 74 2.15 -7.54 13.04
CA PHE A 74 1.34 -6.79 14.00
C PHE A 74 0.56 -5.68 13.30
N ALA A 75 -0.51 -5.21 13.90
CA ALA A 75 -1.15 -3.97 13.47
C ALA A 75 -0.63 -2.79 14.30
N MET A 76 -0.47 -1.63 13.64
CA MET A 76 0.06 -0.42 14.28
C MET A 76 -0.86 0.76 14.06
N ILE A 77 -1.07 1.52 15.12
CA ILE A 77 -1.84 2.77 15.14
C ILE A 77 -0.95 3.87 15.67
N SER A 78 -0.89 4.98 14.94
CA SER A 78 -0.25 6.21 15.42
C SER A 78 -1.32 7.13 15.98
N LEU A 79 -1.18 7.50 17.24
CA LEU A 79 -2.08 8.41 17.92
C LEU A 79 -1.27 9.43 18.69
N GLU A 80 -1.37 10.70 18.28
CA GLU A 80 -0.59 11.80 18.83
C GLU A 80 0.93 11.51 18.87
N LYS A 81 1.49 11.34 20.05
CA LYS A 81 2.91 11.07 20.29
C LYS A 81 3.19 9.62 20.69
N LYS A 82 2.24 8.72 20.43
CA LYS A 82 2.35 7.30 20.79
C LYS A 82 2.04 6.41 19.61
N LEU A 83 2.75 5.28 19.54
CA LEU A 83 2.46 4.19 18.62
C LEU A 83 1.92 3.01 19.44
N TYR A 84 0.75 2.52 19.06
CA TYR A 84 0.12 1.35 19.65
C TYR A 84 0.30 0.18 18.69
N LEU A 85 0.96 -0.89 19.13
CA LEU A 85 1.13 -2.12 18.37
C LEU A 85 0.34 -3.22 19.03
N THR A 86 -0.52 -3.86 18.26
CA THR A 86 -1.40 -4.92 18.79
C THR A 86 -1.02 -6.28 18.20
N GLY A 87 -1.09 -7.33 19.00
CA GLY A 87 -0.87 -8.71 18.57
C GLY A 87 0.48 -8.93 17.91
N GLY A 88 0.47 -9.68 16.80
CA GLY A 88 1.65 -9.95 15.97
C GLY A 88 2.27 -11.32 16.18
N ASP A 89 3.11 -11.70 15.25
CA ASP A 89 3.78 -13.00 15.23
C ASP A 89 5.16 -12.92 15.91
N ARG A 90 5.41 -13.82 16.83
CA ARG A 90 6.65 -14.00 17.58
C ARG A 90 7.31 -15.33 17.29
N SER A 91 6.90 -15.99 16.23
CA SER A 91 7.43 -17.31 15.87
C SER A 91 8.93 -17.26 15.67
N GLN A 92 9.61 -18.27 16.16
CA GLN A 92 11.05 -18.42 16.09
C GLN A 92 11.41 -19.79 15.54
N ILE A 93 12.35 -19.83 14.61
CA ILE A 93 12.98 -21.07 14.19
C ILE A 93 14.08 -21.36 15.19
N LYS A 94 13.93 -22.39 16.01
CA LYS A 94 15.00 -22.88 16.89
C LYS A 94 15.71 -24.03 16.19
N PRO A 95 17.03 -23.96 15.97
CA PRO A 95 17.78 -25.11 15.51
C PRO A 95 17.68 -26.23 16.58
N PRO A 96 17.65 -27.50 16.20
CA PRO A 96 17.65 -28.59 17.13
C PRO A 96 18.89 -28.52 18.04
N MET A 97 18.71 -28.81 19.33
CA MET A 97 19.80 -28.80 20.30
C MET A 97 20.93 -29.73 19.84
N GLY A 98 22.18 -29.24 19.82
CA GLY A 98 23.37 -29.99 19.41
C GLY A 98 23.80 -29.81 17.95
N PHE A 99 23.18 -28.93 17.20
CA PHE A 99 23.56 -28.66 15.81
C PHE A 99 24.68 -27.62 15.71
N SER A 100 25.81 -28.00 15.15
CA SER A 100 26.91 -27.11 14.82
C SER A 100 26.77 -26.63 13.36
N LEU A 101 26.85 -25.34 13.11
CA LEU A 101 26.76 -24.71 11.78
C LEU A 101 27.98 -24.99 10.88
N THR A 102 28.89 -25.89 11.23
CA THR A 102 30.16 -26.13 10.54
C THR A 102 30.15 -27.32 9.56
N GLY A 103 29.00 -27.93 9.32
CA GLY A 103 28.90 -29.08 8.39
C GLY A 103 28.19 -28.73 7.09
N SER A 104 28.73 -29.20 5.95
CA SER A 104 28.20 -29.00 4.58
C SER A 104 26.90 -29.79 4.29
N GLY A 105 26.12 -30.11 5.27
CA GLY A 105 24.79 -30.73 5.14
C GLY A 105 23.71 -29.65 5.16
N GLY A 106 22.66 -29.80 4.31
CA GLY A 106 21.56 -28.86 4.26
C GLY A 106 20.99 -28.57 5.65
N LEU A 107 20.48 -27.34 5.84
CA LEU A 107 19.86 -26.90 7.08
C LEU A 107 18.79 -27.91 7.50
N PRO A 108 18.88 -28.54 8.68
CA PRO A 108 17.81 -29.37 9.18
C PRO A 108 16.57 -28.49 9.35
N SER A 109 15.41 -29.03 9.05
CA SER A 109 14.15 -28.36 9.34
C SER A 109 14.11 -28.03 10.85
N GLY A 110 14.40 -26.78 11.19
CA GLY A 110 14.33 -26.30 12.57
C GLY A 110 12.89 -26.45 13.08
N PHE A 111 12.73 -26.70 14.35
CA PHE A 111 11.40 -26.64 14.97
C PHE A 111 10.91 -25.19 14.90
N VAL A 112 9.86 -24.93 14.11
CA VAL A 112 9.16 -23.66 14.11
C VAL A 112 8.32 -23.61 15.37
N TYR A 113 8.64 -22.69 16.26
CA TYR A 113 7.84 -22.44 17.45
C TYR A 113 6.89 -21.27 17.15
N GLU A 114 5.70 -21.60 16.68
CA GLU A 114 4.69 -20.62 16.33
C GLU A 114 4.04 -20.05 17.58
N LYS A 115 4.11 -18.73 17.73
CA LYS A 115 3.55 -18.05 18.88
C LYS A 115 3.08 -16.65 18.51
N TYR A 116 1.78 -16.46 18.55
CA TYR A 116 1.21 -15.13 18.36
C TYR A 116 1.16 -14.35 19.69
N SER A 117 1.29 -13.04 19.59
CA SER A 117 1.22 -12.15 20.72
C SER A 117 -0.23 -11.80 21.07
N ASN A 118 -0.49 -11.66 22.37
CA ASN A 118 -1.75 -11.14 22.91
C ASN A 118 -1.57 -9.78 23.58
N LYS A 119 -0.47 -9.08 23.29
CA LYS A 119 -0.12 -7.83 23.97
C LYS A 119 -0.47 -6.60 23.14
N ILE A 120 -0.64 -5.50 23.86
CA ILE A 120 -0.63 -4.16 23.29
C ILE A 120 0.66 -3.50 23.76
N TYR A 121 1.55 -3.19 22.82
CA TYR A 121 2.79 -2.48 23.09
C TYR A 121 2.57 -1.02 22.75
N VAL A 122 3.08 -0.14 23.58
CA VAL A 122 3.00 1.31 23.37
C VAL A 122 4.39 1.88 23.36
N TYR A 123 4.74 2.56 22.29
CA TYR A 123 5.96 3.33 22.17
C TYR A 123 5.63 4.81 22.33
N ASP A 124 6.25 5.45 23.30
CA ASP A 124 6.16 6.89 23.49
C ASP A 124 7.32 7.57 22.74
N ILE A 125 6.97 8.41 21.76
CA ILE A 125 7.94 9.06 20.86
C ILE A 125 8.79 10.08 21.60
N ILE A 126 8.22 10.74 22.62
CA ILE A 126 8.92 11.80 23.36
C ILE A 126 9.94 11.21 24.32
N SER A 127 9.53 10.22 25.12
CA SER A 127 10.42 9.59 26.08
C SER A 127 11.31 8.52 25.46
N ASN A 128 11.06 8.13 24.21
CA ASN A 128 11.76 7.04 23.52
C ASN A 128 11.72 5.71 24.30
N THR A 129 10.56 5.39 24.88
CA THR A 129 10.39 4.21 25.74
C THR A 129 9.21 3.35 25.31
N TRP A 130 9.32 2.05 25.61
CA TRP A 130 8.26 1.08 25.39
C TRP A 130 7.58 0.72 26.71
N THR A 131 6.26 0.60 26.65
CA THR A 131 5.42 0.07 27.73
C THR A 131 4.49 -1.01 27.18
N ILE A 132 3.98 -1.85 28.07
CA ILE A 132 3.01 -2.90 27.72
C ILE A 132 1.76 -2.63 28.53
N ILE A 133 0.62 -2.55 27.86
CA ILE A 133 -0.67 -2.41 28.51
C ILE A 133 -1.04 -3.71 29.21
N ASN A 134 -1.49 -3.63 30.46
CA ASN A 134 -1.89 -4.79 31.25
C ASN A 134 -3.29 -5.31 30.87
N LYS A 135 -3.53 -5.44 29.57
CA LYS A 135 -4.71 -6.09 28.98
C LYS A 135 -4.23 -7.16 28.03
N LYS A 136 -4.98 -8.21 27.91
CA LYS A 136 -4.62 -9.35 27.06
C LYS A 136 -5.67 -9.47 25.95
N LEU A 137 -5.23 -9.17 24.73
CA LEU A 137 -5.95 -9.52 23.51
C LEU A 137 -5.97 -11.05 23.32
N ARG A 138 -6.78 -11.51 22.41
CA ARG A 138 -6.64 -12.87 21.86
C ARG A 138 -5.31 -12.97 21.11
N GLU A 139 -4.62 -14.10 21.22
CA GLU A 139 -3.37 -14.34 20.47
C GLU A 139 -3.66 -14.35 18.99
N ARG A 140 -3.19 -13.33 18.25
CA ARG A 140 -3.41 -13.20 16.80
C ARG A 140 -2.27 -12.48 16.10
N ALA A 141 -2.13 -12.75 14.80
CA ALA A 141 -1.26 -12.03 13.87
C ALA A 141 -1.99 -11.79 12.54
N TYR A 142 -1.39 -11.00 11.64
CA TYR A 142 -1.97 -10.68 10.33
C TYR A 142 -3.35 -10.01 10.40
N HIS A 143 -3.67 -9.39 11.52
CA HIS A 143 -4.93 -8.69 11.77
C HIS A 143 -4.81 -7.21 11.38
N SER A 144 -5.94 -6.56 11.31
CA SER A 144 -6.04 -5.11 11.16
C SER A 144 -6.40 -4.45 12.48
N ALA A 145 -5.95 -3.22 12.68
CA ALA A 145 -6.39 -2.41 13.79
C ALA A 145 -6.71 -0.99 13.34
N LEU A 146 -7.70 -0.39 13.94
CA LEU A 146 -8.20 0.94 13.66
C LEU A 146 -8.39 1.72 14.95
N TYR A 147 -8.21 3.03 14.86
CA TYR A 147 -8.59 3.94 15.94
C TYR A 147 -9.80 4.76 15.52
N ASN A 148 -10.82 4.78 16.35
CA ASN A 148 -11.95 5.68 16.23
C ASN A 148 -12.51 6.02 17.61
N ASP A 149 -12.79 7.28 17.85
CA ASP A 149 -13.46 7.81 19.07
C ASP A 149 -12.91 7.19 20.38
N GLY A 150 -11.60 7.36 20.62
CA GLY A 150 -10.95 6.91 21.86
C GLY A 150 -10.75 5.39 21.98
N LYS A 151 -11.09 4.62 20.95
CA LYS A 151 -11.06 3.16 20.96
C LYS A 151 -10.18 2.60 19.86
N ILE A 152 -9.48 1.53 20.16
CA ILE A 152 -8.74 0.71 19.20
C ILE A 152 -9.54 -0.55 18.92
N TYR A 153 -9.92 -0.72 17.65
CA TYR A 153 -10.63 -1.90 17.14
C TYR A 153 -9.61 -2.84 16.53
N VAL A 154 -9.54 -4.07 17.02
CA VAL A 154 -8.64 -5.13 16.53
C VAL A 154 -9.50 -6.22 15.91
N MET A 155 -9.33 -6.47 14.60
CA MET A 155 -10.24 -7.34 13.85
C MET A 155 -9.51 -8.24 12.86
N GLY A 156 -10.07 -9.42 12.61
CA GLY A 156 -9.53 -10.40 11.69
C GLY A 156 -8.19 -10.99 12.14
N GLY A 157 -7.40 -11.38 11.15
CA GLY A 157 -6.12 -12.05 11.36
C GLY A 157 -6.27 -13.52 11.63
N LYS A 158 -5.14 -14.15 11.91
CA LYS A 158 -5.01 -15.57 12.17
C LYS A 158 -4.73 -15.84 13.63
N ARG A 159 -5.21 -16.97 14.11
CA ARG A 159 -4.94 -17.50 15.46
C ARG A 159 -4.85 -19.01 15.43
N PHE A 160 -4.21 -19.58 16.43
CA PHE A 160 -4.11 -21.02 16.60
C PHE A 160 -5.22 -21.57 17.51
N SER A 161 -5.63 -22.80 17.24
CA SER A 161 -6.42 -23.58 18.18
C SER A 161 -5.67 -23.79 19.50
N THR A 162 -6.39 -24.15 20.56
CA THR A 162 -5.80 -24.38 21.90
C THR A 162 -4.66 -25.39 21.88
N ASN A 163 -4.77 -26.44 21.06
CA ASN A 163 -3.74 -27.45 20.88
C ASN A 163 -2.68 -27.06 19.82
N ARG A 164 -2.77 -25.86 19.23
CA ARG A 164 -1.86 -25.29 18.21
C ARG A 164 -1.66 -26.13 16.95
N LYS A 165 -2.61 -27.01 16.63
CA LYS A 165 -2.57 -27.86 15.43
C LYS A 165 -3.27 -27.24 14.23
N ILE A 166 -4.18 -26.33 14.46
CA ILE A 166 -5.03 -25.71 13.44
C ILE A 166 -4.91 -24.21 13.55
N GLU A 167 -4.62 -23.56 12.43
CA GLU A 167 -4.68 -22.13 12.27
C GLU A 167 -6.03 -21.76 11.61
N TYR A 168 -6.68 -20.74 12.10
CA TYR A 168 -7.95 -20.26 11.57
C TYR A 168 -8.08 -18.74 11.68
N LEU A 169 -8.99 -18.17 10.93
CA LEU A 169 -9.29 -16.73 10.98
C LEU A 169 -10.06 -16.39 12.25
N ASP A 170 -9.78 -15.23 12.82
CA ASP A 170 -10.47 -14.78 14.04
C ASP A 170 -11.82 -14.18 13.70
N GLU A 171 -12.88 -14.68 14.35
CA GLU A 171 -14.28 -14.31 14.17
C GLU A 171 -14.72 -13.14 15.05
N THR A 172 -13.83 -12.59 15.88
CA THR A 172 -14.17 -11.56 16.85
C THR A 172 -13.53 -10.23 16.54
N VAL A 173 -14.15 -9.16 17.01
CA VAL A 173 -13.55 -7.82 17.11
C VAL A 173 -13.26 -7.52 18.57
N GLU A 174 -12.01 -7.21 18.90
CA GLU A 174 -11.65 -6.73 20.22
C GLU A 174 -11.54 -5.21 20.21
N ILE A 175 -12.08 -4.57 21.23
CA ILE A 175 -12.21 -3.13 21.34
C ILE A 175 -11.50 -2.69 22.63
N TYR A 176 -10.36 -2.03 22.50
CA TYR A 176 -9.67 -1.44 23.63
C TYR A 176 -10.02 0.04 23.75
N ASP A 177 -10.72 0.40 24.82
CA ASP A 177 -10.99 1.79 25.18
C ASP A 177 -9.79 2.38 25.92
N ILE A 178 -9.13 3.36 25.29
CA ILE A 178 -7.89 3.95 25.81
C ILE A 178 -8.17 4.78 27.07
N HIS A 179 -9.31 5.46 27.12
CA HIS A 179 -9.63 6.36 28.23
C HIS A 179 -10.08 5.62 29.49
N ARG A 180 -10.85 4.53 29.28
CA ARG A 180 -11.38 3.71 30.38
C ARG A 180 -10.45 2.58 30.78
N ASP A 181 -9.41 2.33 29.99
CA ASP A 181 -8.52 1.17 30.11
C ASP A 181 -9.31 -0.16 30.21
N THR A 182 -10.28 -0.31 29.33
CA THR A 182 -11.13 -1.52 29.28
C THR A 182 -11.01 -2.22 27.93
N LEU A 183 -11.11 -3.55 27.97
CA LEU A 183 -11.12 -4.40 26.77
C LEU A 183 -12.48 -5.08 26.65
N LEU A 184 -13.16 -4.86 25.55
CA LEU A 184 -14.42 -5.49 25.20
C LEU A 184 -14.22 -6.42 24.02
N THR A 185 -15.08 -7.41 23.86
CA THR A 185 -15.08 -8.31 22.72
C THR A 185 -16.45 -8.34 22.09
N ASP A 186 -16.52 -8.01 20.80
CA ASP A 186 -17.69 -8.25 19.97
C ASP A 186 -17.52 -9.64 19.33
N PRO A 187 -18.45 -10.58 19.54
CA PRO A 187 -18.34 -11.92 18.99
C PRO A 187 -18.57 -11.97 17.46
N VAL A 188 -18.98 -10.87 16.84
CA VAL A 188 -19.31 -10.81 15.42
C VAL A 188 -18.27 -9.97 14.68
N ASN A 189 -17.47 -10.62 13.85
CA ASN A 189 -16.61 -9.97 12.87
C ASN A 189 -17.19 -10.21 11.47
N PRO A 190 -17.76 -9.19 10.81
CA PRO A 190 -18.38 -9.36 9.49
C PRO A 190 -17.39 -9.66 8.37
N HIS A 191 -16.09 -9.42 8.59
CA HIS A 191 -15.04 -9.64 7.61
C HIS A 191 -13.86 -10.40 8.23
N GLN A 192 -14.01 -11.72 8.26
CA GLN A 192 -12.98 -12.63 8.80
C GLN A 192 -11.89 -12.83 7.74
N ALA A 193 -10.88 -11.98 7.76
CA ALA A 193 -9.76 -12.05 6.82
C ALA A 193 -8.44 -11.76 7.51
N ALA A 194 -7.37 -12.32 6.98
CA ALA A 194 -6.00 -11.97 7.33
C ALA A 194 -5.42 -10.97 6.33
N SER A 195 -4.53 -10.10 6.80
CA SER A 195 -3.86 -9.09 5.96
C SER A 195 -4.81 -8.16 5.19
N ALA A 196 -5.99 -7.91 5.74
CA ALA A 196 -6.95 -6.98 5.18
C ALA A 196 -6.48 -5.52 5.38
N ALA A 197 -6.81 -4.65 4.44
CA ALA A 197 -6.69 -3.22 4.63
C ALA A 197 -7.88 -2.69 5.45
N ALA A 198 -7.62 -1.76 6.36
CA ALA A 198 -8.67 -1.18 7.18
C ALA A 198 -8.44 0.32 7.40
N PHE A 199 -9.52 1.10 7.39
CA PHE A 199 -9.48 2.55 7.64
C PHE A 199 -10.82 3.05 8.17
N VAL A 200 -10.83 4.27 8.69
CA VAL A 200 -12.05 4.94 9.16
C VAL A 200 -12.46 5.98 8.11
N TYR A 201 -13.73 5.97 7.75
CA TYR A 201 -14.32 6.97 6.88
C TYR A 201 -15.75 7.28 7.35
N ASP A 202 -16.06 8.55 7.59
CA ASP A 202 -17.38 9.02 8.05
C ASP A 202 -17.89 8.20 9.26
N ASP A 203 -17.06 8.11 10.31
CA ASP A 203 -17.28 7.32 11.54
C ASP A 203 -17.57 5.84 11.33
N LYS A 204 -17.36 5.33 10.12
CA LYS A 204 -17.52 3.92 9.79
C LYS A 204 -16.16 3.24 9.70
N LEU A 205 -16.10 2.03 10.25
CA LEU A 205 -14.94 1.16 10.10
C LEU A 205 -15.06 0.41 8.76
N ILE A 206 -14.13 0.65 7.85
CA ILE A 206 -14.12 0.02 6.54
C ILE A 206 -12.97 -0.97 6.49
N VAL A 207 -13.28 -2.22 6.14
CA VAL A 207 -12.32 -3.31 5.99
C VAL A 207 -12.48 -3.90 4.60
N MET A 208 -11.38 -4.12 3.90
CA MET A 208 -11.41 -4.64 2.54
C MET A 208 -10.21 -5.55 2.22
N GLY A 209 -10.43 -6.49 1.33
CA GLY A 209 -9.39 -7.42 0.88
C GLY A 209 -9.01 -8.43 1.96
N GLY A 210 -7.79 -8.93 1.86
CA GLY A 210 -7.29 -10.00 2.72
C GLY A 210 -7.55 -11.40 2.15
N SER A 211 -7.16 -12.40 2.88
CA SER A 211 -7.28 -13.83 2.50
C SER A 211 -7.72 -14.69 3.68
#